data_4f394c40ce35752550813f1b88e681de
#
_entry.id   4f394c40ce35752550813f1b88e681de
#
_cell.length_a   1.000
_cell.length_b   1.000
_cell.length_c   1.000
_cell.angle_alpha   90.00
_cell.angle_beta   90.00
_cell.angle_gamma   90.00
#
_symmetry.space_group_name_H-M   'P 1'
#
loop_
_entity.id
_entity.type
_entity.pdbx_description
1 polymer ?
#
loop_
_entity_poly.entity_id
_entity_poly.type
_entity_poly.pdbx_seq_one_letter_code
_entity_poly.pdbx_strand_id
1 'polypeptide(L)'
;IQALKNEGYEIESVPKRGYILREVPDRLFPQEILSRLQTKWLGRNICYRDSVDSSNNLAKALANEGCENGLLVVAEEQGAGKGRLSRGWISPYAKGIWFSVVLKPPFLPQEASKCTLLAAVAVVKSINKIAGVHAAIKWPNDVLLLGRKLVGILTEMNAEFGHINYVVIGT
;
A
#
# COMPACT_ATOMS: atom_id res chain seq x y z
N ILE A 1 26.20 -7.27 2.86
CA ILE A 1 26.10 -6.93 4.29
C ILE A 1 26.17 -5.42 4.52
N GLN A 2 27.18 -4.73 4.00
CA GLN A 2 27.32 -3.27 4.23
C GLN A 2 26.14 -2.49 3.68
N ALA A 3 25.60 -2.83 2.51
CA ALA A 3 24.41 -2.20 1.95
C ALA A 3 23.19 -2.33 2.90
N LEU A 4 22.95 -3.52 3.42
CA LEU A 4 21.87 -3.76 4.40
C LEU A 4 22.07 -2.95 5.69
N LYS A 5 23.31 -2.88 6.20
CA LYS A 5 23.59 -2.04 7.37
C LYS A 5 23.30 -0.56 7.10
N ASN A 6 23.62 -0.07 5.90
CA ASN A 6 23.31 1.30 5.49
C ASN A 6 21.80 1.57 5.36
N GLU A 7 21.01 0.53 5.11
CA GLU A 7 19.54 0.57 5.11
C GLU A 7 18.93 0.46 6.52
N GLY A 8 19.76 0.30 7.55
CA GLY A 8 19.30 0.25 8.94
C GLY A 8 19.12 -1.15 9.52
N TYR A 9 19.53 -2.21 8.82
CA TYR A 9 19.53 -3.57 9.38
C TYR A 9 20.66 -3.74 10.40
N GLU A 10 20.34 -4.23 11.58
CA GLU A 10 21.34 -4.59 12.57
C GLU A 10 21.87 -6.02 12.30
N ILE A 11 23.09 -6.09 11.78
CA ILE A 11 23.75 -7.35 11.42
C ILE A 11 25.05 -7.51 12.19
N GLU A 12 25.10 -8.53 13.03
CA GLU A 12 26.29 -8.93 13.80
C GLU A 12 27.14 -9.92 13.01
N SER A 13 28.47 -9.72 13.03
CA SER A 13 29.42 -10.69 12.50
C SER A 13 29.87 -11.63 13.61
N VAL A 14 29.66 -12.94 13.41
CA VAL A 14 30.06 -13.96 14.38
C VAL A 14 31.27 -14.72 13.81
N PRO A 15 32.46 -14.63 14.44
CA PRO A 15 33.67 -15.30 13.96
C PRO A 15 33.45 -16.78 13.66
N LYS A 16 33.87 -17.23 12.48
CA LYS A 16 33.73 -18.62 11.97
C LYS A 16 32.30 -19.15 11.84
N ARG A 17 31.25 -18.33 12.12
CA ARG A 17 29.85 -18.74 12.03
C ARG A 17 29.03 -17.93 11.01
N GLY A 18 29.58 -16.77 10.53
CA GLY A 18 28.92 -15.93 9.55
C GLY A 18 28.25 -14.70 10.16
N TYR A 19 26.98 -14.46 9.86
CA TYR A 19 26.27 -13.25 10.26
C TYR A 19 24.93 -13.60 10.91
N ILE A 20 24.54 -12.81 11.89
CA ILE A 20 23.23 -12.90 12.56
C ILE A 20 22.49 -11.59 12.32
N LEU A 21 21.28 -11.67 11.78
CA LEU A 21 20.35 -10.53 11.73
C LEU A 21 19.76 -10.32 13.13
N ARG A 22 20.03 -9.18 13.74
CA ARG A 22 19.55 -8.80 15.08
C ARG A 22 18.26 -8.00 15.02
N GLU A 23 18.23 -7.01 14.11
CA GLU A 23 17.07 -6.12 13.99
C GLU A 23 16.82 -5.76 12.51
N VAL A 24 15.55 -5.63 12.18
CA VAL A 24 15.04 -5.19 10.89
C VAL A 24 14.51 -3.77 11.05
N PRO A 25 14.88 -2.82 10.17
CA PRO A 25 14.37 -1.46 10.27
C PRO A 25 12.85 -1.41 10.10
N ASP A 26 12.20 -0.51 10.82
CA ASP A 26 10.76 -0.24 10.68
C ASP A 26 10.49 0.56 9.40
N ARG A 27 10.66 -0.11 8.26
CA ARG A 27 10.54 0.43 6.91
C ARG A 27 9.74 -0.52 6.01
N LEU A 28 9.10 0.04 5.00
CA LEU A 28 8.25 -0.71 4.06
C LEU A 28 9.04 -1.30 2.89
N PHE A 29 10.25 -1.78 3.15
CA PHE A 29 11.09 -2.35 2.11
C PHE A 29 10.44 -3.55 1.42
N PRO A 30 10.59 -3.69 0.08
CA PRO A 30 10.00 -4.78 -0.68
C PRO A 30 10.33 -6.17 -0.12
N GLN A 31 11.58 -6.41 0.31
CA GLN A 31 12.00 -7.68 0.87
C GLN A 31 11.27 -8.03 2.17
N GLU A 32 10.97 -7.04 3.01
CA GLU A 32 10.22 -7.26 4.25
C GLU A 32 8.75 -7.60 3.98
N ILE A 33 8.15 -6.91 3.01
CA ILE A 33 6.77 -7.19 2.56
C ILE A 33 6.71 -8.59 1.93
N LEU A 34 7.59 -8.87 0.96
CA LEU A 34 7.58 -10.13 0.19
C LEU A 34 7.86 -11.34 1.06
N SER A 35 8.71 -11.22 2.10
CA SER A 35 9.04 -12.32 3.02
C SER A 35 7.83 -12.84 3.79
N ARG A 36 6.83 -12.00 4.02
CA ARG A 36 5.60 -12.31 4.79
C ARG A 36 4.35 -12.44 3.94
N LEU A 37 4.45 -12.11 2.64
CA LEU A 37 3.30 -12.08 1.75
C LEU A 37 2.90 -13.50 1.32
N GLN A 38 1.63 -13.86 1.54
CA GLN A 38 1.07 -15.17 1.18
C GLN A 38 0.17 -15.15 -0.06
N THR A 39 0.02 -13.99 -0.70
CA THR A 39 -0.79 -13.84 -1.92
C THR A 39 -0.12 -14.53 -3.10
N LYS A 40 -0.92 -14.98 -4.08
CA LYS A 40 -0.40 -15.61 -5.30
C LYS A 40 0.11 -14.60 -6.33
N TRP A 41 -0.54 -13.44 -6.44
CA TRP A 41 -0.25 -12.43 -7.45
C TRP A 41 -0.29 -11.00 -6.90
N LEU A 42 -1.24 -10.66 -6.02
CA LEU A 42 -1.41 -9.32 -5.48
C LEU A 42 -0.19 -8.92 -4.64
N GLY A 43 0.43 -7.78 -4.99
CA GLY A 43 1.58 -7.24 -4.26
C GLY A 43 2.89 -8.02 -4.45
N ARG A 44 2.97 -8.96 -5.42
CA ARG A 44 4.23 -9.65 -5.74
C ARG A 44 5.20 -8.80 -6.52
N ASN A 45 4.68 -7.86 -7.31
CA ASN A 45 5.46 -6.82 -7.95
C ASN A 45 5.31 -5.54 -7.12
N ILE A 46 6.42 -5.00 -6.61
CA ILE A 46 6.44 -3.85 -5.71
C ILE A 46 7.30 -2.74 -6.30
N CYS A 47 6.72 -1.55 -6.43
CA CYS A 47 7.42 -0.32 -6.71
C CYS A 47 7.56 0.48 -5.40
N TYR A 48 8.73 0.43 -4.80
CA TYR A 48 9.05 1.17 -3.58
C TYR A 48 9.71 2.51 -3.89
N ARG A 49 9.36 3.53 -3.12
CA ARG A 49 10.00 4.85 -3.12
C ARG A 49 10.10 5.39 -1.69
N ASP A 50 11.19 6.09 -1.38
CA ASP A 50 11.29 6.81 -0.11
C ASP A 50 10.29 7.97 -0.06
N SER A 51 10.15 8.73 -1.15
CA SER A 51 9.20 9.83 -1.25
C SER A 51 8.56 9.87 -2.64
N VAL A 52 7.28 10.22 -2.69
CA VAL A 52 6.51 10.46 -3.91
C VAL A 52 5.64 11.71 -3.71
N ASP A 53 5.11 12.28 -4.79
CA ASP A 53 4.02 13.25 -4.70
C ASP A 53 2.74 12.58 -4.16
N SER A 54 2.37 11.44 -4.78
CA SER A 54 1.23 10.62 -4.41
C SER A 54 1.43 9.19 -4.92
N SER A 55 1.24 8.20 -4.05
CA SER A 55 1.30 6.78 -4.44
C SER A 55 0.26 6.44 -5.53
N ASN A 56 -0.93 7.06 -5.48
CA ASN A 56 -1.95 6.92 -6.53
C ASN A 56 -1.50 7.51 -7.87
N ASN A 57 -0.83 8.67 -7.88
CA ASN A 57 -0.32 9.25 -9.12
C ASN A 57 0.73 8.36 -9.77
N LEU A 58 1.68 7.87 -8.98
CA LEU A 58 2.70 6.94 -9.46
C LEU A 58 2.08 5.64 -9.95
N ALA A 59 1.11 5.08 -9.21
CA ALA A 59 0.40 3.88 -9.61
C ALA A 59 -0.35 4.06 -10.94
N LYS A 60 -1.00 5.22 -11.15
CA LYS A 60 -1.65 5.55 -12.44
C LYS A 60 -0.66 5.68 -13.59
N ALA A 61 0.48 6.31 -13.37
CA ALA A 61 1.53 6.42 -14.38
C ALA A 61 2.01 5.02 -14.82
N LEU A 62 2.35 4.17 -13.85
CA LEU A 62 2.78 2.78 -14.11
C LEU A 62 1.67 1.95 -14.76
N ALA A 63 0.41 2.17 -14.43
CA ALA A 63 -0.73 1.50 -15.06
C ALA A 63 -0.88 1.89 -16.54
N ASN A 64 -0.68 3.18 -16.87
CA ASN A 64 -0.68 3.67 -18.26
C ASN A 64 0.51 3.13 -19.07
N GLU A 65 1.65 2.86 -18.42
CA GLU A 65 2.81 2.20 -19.03
C GLU A 65 2.64 0.68 -19.17
N GLY A 66 1.51 0.13 -18.72
CA GLY A 66 1.17 -1.27 -18.91
C GLY A 66 1.63 -2.21 -17.79
N CYS A 67 1.83 -1.72 -16.57
CA CYS A 67 2.22 -2.57 -15.44
C CYS A 67 1.29 -3.78 -15.24
N GLU A 68 1.77 -4.78 -14.53
CA GLU A 68 1.01 -5.98 -14.22
C GLU A 68 -0.18 -5.71 -13.29
N ASN A 69 -1.21 -6.56 -13.41
CA ASN A 69 -2.32 -6.59 -12.45
C ASN A 69 -1.82 -7.01 -11.07
N GLY A 70 -2.16 -6.20 -10.06
CA GLY A 70 -1.71 -6.44 -8.69
C GLY A 70 -0.40 -5.77 -8.30
N LEU A 71 0.14 -4.88 -9.15
CA LEU A 71 1.29 -4.03 -8.77
C LEU A 71 0.97 -3.28 -7.47
N LEU A 72 1.90 -3.31 -6.53
CA LEU A 72 1.85 -2.55 -5.29
C LEU A 72 2.87 -1.40 -5.36
N VAL A 73 2.40 -0.17 -5.23
CA VAL A 73 3.25 1.02 -5.04
C VAL A 73 3.29 1.34 -3.56
N VAL A 74 4.48 1.46 -2.98
CA VAL A 74 4.68 1.76 -1.56
C VAL A 74 5.60 2.96 -1.42
N ALA A 75 5.27 3.86 -0.51
CA ALA A 75 6.11 5.01 -0.19
C ALA A 75 6.23 5.23 1.31
N GLU A 76 7.38 5.75 1.76
CA GLU A 76 7.57 6.16 3.15
C GLU A 76 6.95 7.54 3.42
N GLU A 77 6.79 8.36 2.37
CA GLU A 77 6.24 9.70 2.43
C GLU A 77 5.46 10.06 1.17
N GLN A 78 4.43 10.91 1.33
CA GLN A 78 3.77 11.56 0.20
C GLN A 78 3.78 13.09 0.38
N GLY A 79 4.43 13.80 -0.55
CA GLY A 79 4.50 15.27 -0.52
C GLY A 79 3.18 15.95 -0.91
N ALA A 80 2.33 15.29 -1.69
CA ALA A 80 1.03 15.77 -2.13
C ALA A 80 -0.03 14.64 -2.07
N GLY A 81 -0.12 13.98 -0.91
CA GLY A 81 -1.09 12.92 -0.66
C GLY A 81 -2.52 13.38 -0.92
N LYS A 82 -3.35 12.51 -1.49
CA LYS A 82 -4.69 12.83 -1.96
C LYS A 82 -5.77 12.08 -1.21
N GLY A 83 -6.82 12.79 -0.85
CA GLY A 83 -8.09 12.23 -0.41
C GLY A 83 -9.20 12.52 -1.42
N ARG A 84 -10.42 12.09 -1.11
CA ARG A 84 -11.59 12.36 -1.93
C ARG A 84 -11.90 13.88 -2.02
N LEU A 85 -12.53 14.29 -3.12
CA LEU A 85 -12.92 15.67 -3.37
C LEU A 85 -11.73 16.65 -3.30
N SER A 86 -10.58 16.23 -3.83
CA SER A 86 -9.34 17.02 -3.88
C SER A 86 -8.82 17.48 -2.51
N ARG A 87 -9.24 16.85 -1.42
CA ARG A 87 -8.68 17.12 -0.09
C ARG A 87 -7.26 16.57 0.00
N GLY A 88 -6.37 17.33 0.63
CA GLY A 88 -5.02 16.86 0.93
C GLY A 88 -5.05 15.73 1.98
N TRP A 89 -4.06 14.84 1.89
CA TRP A 89 -3.80 13.80 2.87
C TRP A 89 -2.37 13.95 3.38
N ILE A 90 -2.21 14.16 4.67
CA ILE A 90 -0.90 14.33 5.30
C ILE A 90 -0.26 12.95 5.47
N SER A 91 0.90 12.77 4.85
CA SER A 91 1.61 11.48 4.80
C SER A 91 3.09 11.66 5.15
N PRO A 92 3.43 11.98 6.41
CA PRO A 92 4.81 12.24 6.81
C PRO A 92 5.65 10.97 6.75
N TYR A 93 6.96 11.18 6.54
CA TYR A 93 7.95 10.11 6.41
C TYR A 93 7.92 9.12 7.57
N ALA A 94 7.83 7.82 7.24
CA ALA A 94 7.86 6.70 8.18
C ALA A 94 6.84 6.81 9.35
N LYS A 95 5.68 7.46 9.14
CA LYS A 95 4.62 7.61 10.15
C LYS A 95 3.32 6.90 9.79
N GLY A 96 3.31 6.20 8.67
CA GLY A 96 2.15 5.45 8.20
C GLY A 96 2.53 4.45 7.12
N ILE A 97 1.54 3.71 6.64
CA ILE A 97 1.69 2.77 5.55
C ILE A 97 1.00 3.38 4.33
N TRP A 98 1.78 4.05 3.49
CA TRP A 98 1.26 4.72 2.30
C TRP A 98 1.44 3.81 1.09
N PHE A 99 0.35 3.31 0.55
CA PHE A 99 0.43 2.43 -0.61
C PHE A 99 -0.75 2.58 -1.56
N SER A 100 -0.53 2.16 -2.80
CA SER A 100 -1.57 2.03 -3.82
C SER A 100 -1.44 0.70 -4.55
N VAL A 101 -2.57 0.08 -4.84
CA VAL A 101 -2.65 -1.17 -5.60
C VAL A 101 -3.27 -0.88 -6.96
N VAL A 102 -2.66 -1.41 -8.03
CA VAL A 102 -3.23 -1.39 -9.39
C VAL A 102 -3.98 -2.69 -9.63
N LEU A 103 -5.26 -2.59 -9.97
CA LEU A 103 -6.10 -3.71 -10.35
C LEU A 103 -6.62 -3.54 -11.78
N LYS A 104 -6.72 -4.65 -12.53
CA LYS A 104 -7.33 -4.72 -13.86
C LYS A 104 -8.50 -5.71 -13.82
N PRO A 105 -9.62 -5.32 -13.19
CA PRO A 105 -10.73 -6.23 -12.97
C PRO A 105 -11.56 -6.43 -14.25
N PRO A 106 -12.13 -7.62 -14.47
CA PRO A 106 -12.92 -7.92 -15.67
C PRO A 106 -14.40 -7.52 -15.56
N PHE A 107 -14.77 -6.60 -14.68
CA PHE A 107 -16.14 -6.16 -14.48
C PHE A 107 -16.41 -4.75 -15.05
N LEU A 108 -17.67 -4.34 -15.09
CA LEU A 108 -18.08 -3.06 -15.67
C LEU A 108 -17.71 -1.85 -14.78
N PRO A 109 -17.49 -0.66 -15.34
CA PRO A 109 -17.16 0.55 -14.58
C PRO A 109 -18.12 0.89 -13.44
N GLN A 110 -19.41 0.60 -13.59
CA GLN A 110 -20.43 0.82 -12.56
C GLN A 110 -20.17 0.02 -11.28
N GLU A 111 -19.41 -1.05 -11.38
CA GLU A 111 -19.06 -1.92 -10.26
C GLU A 111 -17.77 -1.52 -9.53
N ALA A 112 -17.03 -0.52 -10.04
CA ALA A 112 -15.74 -0.10 -9.49
C ALA A 112 -15.82 0.35 -8.01
N SER A 113 -16.97 0.86 -7.56
CA SER A 113 -17.21 1.21 -6.15
C SER A 113 -17.08 0.01 -5.20
N LYS A 114 -17.30 -1.22 -5.68
CA LYS A 114 -17.09 -2.45 -4.92
C LYS A 114 -15.63 -2.62 -4.49
N CYS A 115 -14.68 -2.12 -5.28
CA CYS A 115 -13.26 -2.15 -4.93
C CYS A 115 -12.96 -1.36 -3.65
N THR A 116 -13.60 -0.20 -3.46
CA THR A 116 -13.45 0.61 -2.25
C THR A 116 -13.93 -0.16 -1.01
N LEU A 117 -15.09 -0.79 -1.11
CA LEU A 117 -15.67 -1.56 0.01
C LEU A 117 -14.84 -2.81 0.30
N LEU A 118 -14.40 -3.52 -0.74
CA LEU A 118 -13.52 -4.69 -0.58
C LEU A 118 -12.21 -4.31 0.12
N ALA A 119 -11.59 -3.20 -0.29
CA ALA A 119 -10.39 -2.69 0.35
C ALA A 119 -10.65 -2.32 1.82
N ALA A 120 -11.75 -1.64 2.12
CA ALA A 120 -12.11 -1.31 3.50
C ALA A 120 -12.27 -2.55 4.38
N VAL A 121 -12.95 -3.58 3.88
CA VAL A 121 -13.11 -4.87 4.59
C VAL A 121 -11.76 -5.54 4.80
N ALA A 122 -10.89 -5.59 3.78
CA ALA A 122 -9.57 -6.19 3.88
C ALA A 122 -8.70 -5.46 4.92
N VAL A 123 -8.68 -4.13 4.88
CA VAL A 123 -7.92 -3.30 5.83
C VAL A 123 -8.41 -3.50 7.26
N VAL A 124 -9.73 -3.44 7.51
CA VAL A 124 -10.30 -3.65 8.85
C VAL A 124 -9.96 -5.04 9.38
N LYS A 125 -10.13 -6.09 8.56
CA LYS A 125 -9.76 -7.46 8.96
C LYS A 125 -8.28 -7.59 9.30
N SER A 126 -7.41 -6.96 8.52
CA SER A 126 -5.96 -6.98 8.75
C SER A 126 -5.58 -6.27 10.05
N ILE A 127 -6.09 -5.06 10.27
CA ILE A 127 -5.83 -4.27 11.48
C ILE A 127 -6.32 -5.03 12.72
N ASN A 128 -7.56 -5.52 12.70
CA ASN A 128 -8.15 -6.22 13.84
C ASN A 128 -7.36 -7.51 14.16
N LYS A 129 -6.92 -8.25 13.14
CA LYS A 129 -6.14 -9.47 13.31
C LYS A 129 -4.74 -9.22 13.85
N ILE A 130 -4.04 -8.18 13.34
CA ILE A 130 -2.63 -7.95 13.66
C ILE A 130 -2.48 -7.19 14.98
N ALA A 131 -3.29 -6.14 15.18
CA ALA A 131 -3.19 -5.26 16.34
C ALA A 131 -4.12 -5.66 17.51
N GLY A 132 -5.00 -6.65 17.33
CA GLY A 132 -5.94 -7.08 18.37
C GLY A 132 -6.96 -6.01 18.76
N VAL A 133 -7.28 -5.08 17.85
CA VAL A 133 -8.19 -3.96 18.07
C VAL A 133 -9.51 -4.14 17.32
N HIS A 134 -10.48 -3.27 17.57
CA HIS A 134 -11.78 -3.25 16.89
C HIS A 134 -11.90 -1.99 16.01
N ALA A 135 -11.24 -2.00 14.86
CA ALA A 135 -11.48 -1.00 13.83
C ALA A 135 -12.81 -1.26 13.11
N ALA A 136 -13.47 -0.21 12.65
CA ALA A 136 -14.77 -0.28 11.97
C ALA A 136 -14.77 0.55 10.68
N ILE A 137 -15.59 0.12 9.71
CA ILE A 137 -15.79 0.84 8.46
C ILE A 137 -16.75 2.00 8.70
N LYS A 138 -16.31 3.21 8.38
CA LYS A 138 -17.20 4.36 8.15
C LYS A 138 -17.43 4.49 6.66
N TRP A 139 -18.59 4.05 6.24
CA TRP A 139 -18.98 4.06 4.82
C TRP A 139 -18.83 5.45 4.18
N PRO A 140 -18.38 5.57 2.93
CA PRO A 140 -18.05 4.45 2.04
C PRO A 140 -16.56 4.07 2.02
N ASN A 141 -15.65 4.84 2.59
CA ASN A 141 -14.21 4.77 2.27
C ASN A 141 -13.27 5.05 3.44
N ASP A 142 -13.77 5.16 4.66
CA ASP A 142 -12.95 5.45 5.83
C ASP A 142 -12.94 4.25 6.79
N VAL A 143 -11.82 4.04 7.48
CA VAL A 143 -11.72 3.12 8.60
C VAL A 143 -11.47 3.92 9.87
N LEU A 144 -12.26 3.65 10.89
CA LEU A 144 -12.17 4.30 12.19
C LEU A 144 -11.63 3.34 13.25
N LEU A 145 -10.85 3.88 14.17
CA LEU A 145 -10.48 3.25 15.43
C LEU A 145 -10.80 4.21 16.57
N LEU A 146 -11.58 3.76 17.56
CA LEU A 146 -12.02 4.59 18.69
C LEU A 146 -12.65 5.93 18.25
N GLY A 147 -13.45 5.91 17.19
CA GLY A 147 -14.13 7.09 16.65
C GLY A 147 -13.23 8.03 15.81
N ARG A 148 -11.92 7.79 15.76
CA ARG A 148 -10.97 8.58 14.97
C ARG A 148 -10.66 7.90 13.64
N LYS A 149 -10.48 8.70 12.59
CA LYS A 149 -10.09 8.19 11.28
C LYS A 149 -8.66 7.66 11.31
N LEU A 150 -8.53 6.36 11.08
CA LEU A 150 -7.26 5.66 11.01
C LEU A 150 -6.80 5.50 9.55
N VAL A 151 -7.72 5.19 8.63
CA VAL A 151 -7.42 4.98 7.22
C VAL A 151 -8.46 5.71 6.36
N GLY A 152 -7.98 6.30 5.27
CA GLY A 152 -8.81 6.78 4.17
C GLY A 152 -8.48 6.00 2.91
N ILE A 153 -9.50 5.57 2.18
CA ILE A 153 -9.33 4.82 0.94
C ILE A 153 -9.74 5.70 -0.23
N LEU A 154 -8.83 5.89 -1.19
CA LEU A 154 -9.09 6.62 -2.42
C LEU A 154 -9.02 5.66 -3.61
N THR A 155 -10.15 5.42 -4.24
CA THR A 155 -10.24 4.63 -5.47
C THR A 155 -10.36 5.56 -6.66
N GLU A 156 -9.46 5.42 -7.62
CA GLU A 156 -9.48 6.11 -8.91
C GLU A 156 -9.49 5.07 -10.03
N MET A 157 -10.19 5.37 -11.11
CA MET A 157 -10.40 4.43 -12.22
C MET A 157 -10.11 5.12 -13.56
N ASN A 158 -9.52 4.36 -14.47
CA ASN A 158 -9.48 4.67 -15.90
C ASN A 158 -10.35 3.65 -16.63
N ALA A 159 -11.31 4.15 -17.42
CA ALA A 159 -12.23 3.29 -18.17
C ALA A 159 -12.59 3.95 -19.50
N GLU A 160 -12.74 3.13 -20.56
CA GLU A 160 -13.13 3.55 -21.90
C GLU A 160 -14.15 2.57 -22.47
N PHE A 161 -15.15 3.10 -23.18
CA PHE A 161 -16.15 2.30 -23.90
C PHE A 161 -16.79 1.16 -23.09
N GLY A 162 -17.05 1.40 -21.79
CA GLY A 162 -17.66 0.40 -20.92
C GLY A 162 -16.68 -0.66 -20.38
N HIS A 163 -15.38 -0.48 -20.61
CA HIS A 163 -14.32 -1.36 -20.12
C HIS A 163 -13.41 -0.63 -19.14
N ILE A 164 -13.00 -1.30 -18.07
CA ILE A 164 -12.01 -0.79 -17.12
C ILE A 164 -10.60 -1.12 -17.62
N ASN A 165 -9.80 -0.08 -17.88
CA ASN A 165 -8.39 -0.24 -18.14
C ASN A 165 -7.63 -0.58 -16.85
N TYR A 166 -7.92 0.16 -15.77
CA TYR A 166 -7.41 -0.13 -14.44
C TYR A 166 -8.20 0.60 -13.34
N VAL A 167 -8.07 0.09 -12.14
CA VAL A 167 -8.49 0.72 -10.87
C VAL A 167 -7.25 0.86 -10.00
N VAL A 168 -7.01 2.06 -9.46
CA VAL A 168 -6.00 2.31 -8.43
C VAL A 168 -6.70 2.50 -7.10
N ILE A 169 -6.28 1.76 -6.09
CA ILE A 169 -6.79 1.85 -4.72
C ILE A 169 -5.65 2.28 -3.83
N GLY A 170 -5.70 3.53 -3.32
CA GLY A 170 -4.74 4.07 -2.37
C GLY A 170 -5.27 4.09 -0.95
N THR A 171 -4.37 3.92 -0.01
CA THR A 171 -4.63 4.03 1.43
C THR A 171 -3.56 4.85 2.13
#